data_f388aea42116c79b38fa99caf701771e
#
_entry.id   f388aea42116c79b38fa99caf701771e
#
_cell.length_a   1.000
_cell.length_b   1.000
_cell.length_c   1.000
_cell.angle_alpha   90.00
_cell.angle_beta   90.00
_cell.angle_gamma   90.00
#
_symmetry.space_group_name_H-M   'P 1'
#
loop_
_entity.id
_entity.type
_entity.pdbx_description
1 polymer ?
#
loop_
_entity_poly.entity_id
_entity_poly.type
_entity_poly.pdbx_seq_one_letter_code
_entity_poly.pdbx_strand_id
1 'polypeptide(L)'
;MAEKFLIASGKGGVGKSTIASFLARESAQKGHKVLLIDADPGLGALDIMLGVQERVMNTWLDIVTDNCESENALIEVAENLSLLPSPSVYPEDITAEDFSNVVAYFDDKFDMIFIDASAGIDKNLEITASAAER
;
A
#
# COMPACT_ATOMS: atom_id res chain seq x y z
N MET A 1 -14.03 -10.84 0.02
CA MET A 1 -12.60 -10.96 -0.34
C MET A 1 -12.23 -9.89 -1.35
N ALA A 2 -11.19 -9.13 -1.06
CA ALA A 2 -10.81 -8.01 -1.92
C ALA A 2 -10.10 -8.48 -3.18
N GLU A 3 -10.32 -7.77 -4.29
CA GLU A 3 -9.49 -7.93 -5.47
C GLU A 3 -8.19 -7.17 -5.23
N LYS A 4 -7.06 -7.78 -5.54
CA LYS A 4 -5.75 -7.23 -5.26
C LYS A 4 -5.01 -6.96 -6.56
N PHE A 5 -4.43 -5.77 -6.67
CA PHE A 5 -3.74 -5.33 -7.87
C PHE A 5 -2.35 -4.83 -7.49
N LEU A 6 -1.33 -5.43 -8.09
CA LEU A 6 0.05 -5.00 -7.92
C LEU A 6 0.39 -4.03 -9.03
N ILE A 7 0.84 -2.83 -8.67
CA ILE A 7 1.27 -1.83 -9.64
C ILE A 7 2.77 -1.67 -9.50
N ALA A 8 3.49 -2.11 -10.53
CA ALA A 8 4.95 -2.06 -10.53
C ALA A 8 5.42 -1.65 -11.92
N SER A 9 6.59 -1.06 -11.98
CA SER A 9 7.20 -0.72 -13.26
C SER A 9 8.65 -1.18 -13.26
N GLY A 10 9.19 -1.44 -14.43
CA GLY A 10 10.56 -1.90 -14.56
C GLY A 10 11.60 -0.83 -14.31
N LYS A 11 11.21 0.42 -14.28
CA LYS A 11 12.12 1.53 -13.96
C LYS A 11 11.39 2.51 -13.08
N GLY A 12 12.09 3.05 -12.11
CA GLY A 12 11.54 3.97 -11.16
C GLY A 12 10.72 5.04 -11.84
N GLY A 13 9.45 4.83 -11.88
CA GLY A 13 8.59 5.64 -12.70
C GLY A 13 7.78 6.59 -11.90
N VAL A 14 7.90 7.84 -12.23
CA VAL A 14 7.04 8.87 -11.71
C VAL A 14 5.58 8.53 -12.05
N GLY A 15 5.36 7.89 -13.21
CA GLY A 15 4.02 7.54 -13.65
C GLY A 15 3.35 6.42 -12.87
N LYS A 16 4.12 5.57 -12.22
CA LYS A 16 3.57 4.42 -11.50
C LYS A 16 2.66 4.86 -10.35
N SER A 17 3.14 5.75 -9.49
CA SER A 17 2.35 6.21 -8.35
C SER A 17 1.16 7.06 -8.80
N THR A 18 1.31 7.81 -9.88
CA THR A 18 0.22 8.57 -10.47
C THR A 18 -0.89 7.63 -10.95
N ILE A 19 -0.52 6.55 -11.62
CA ILE A 19 -1.48 5.55 -12.10
C ILE A 19 -2.18 4.88 -10.93
N ALA A 20 -1.43 4.47 -9.92
CA ALA A 20 -2.00 3.83 -8.74
C ALA A 20 -3.02 4.74 -8.06
N SER A 21 -2.65 5.99 -7.86
CA SER A 21 -3.52 6.98 -7.24
C SER A 21 -4.79 7.19 -8.07
N PHE A 22 -4.64 7.31 -9.40
CA PHE A 22 -5.76 7.53 -10.29
C PHE A 22 -6.73 6.33 -10.25
N LEU A 23 -6.22 5.11 -10.36
CA LEU A 23 -7.06 3.92 -10.35
C LEU A 23 -7.80 3.76 -9.02
N ALA A 24 -7.12 4.06 -7.92
CA ALA A 24 -7.73 3.96 -6.60
C ALA A 24 -8.87 4.98 -6.46
N ARG A 25 -8.64 6.21 -6.89
CA ARG A 25 -9.67 7.25 -6.82
C ARG A 25 -10.87 6.93 -7.69
N GLU A 26 -10.62 6.45 -8.92
CA GLU A 26 -11.70 6.08 -9.83
C GLU A 26 -12.56 4.97 -9.25
N SER A 27 -11.92 3.95 -8.68
CA SER A 27 -12.64 2.83 -8.08
C SER A 27 -13.47 3.28 -6.88
N ALA A 28 -12.90 4.15 -6.05
CA ALA A 28 -13.61 4.68 -4.89
C ALA A 28 -14.81 5.52 -5.30
N GLN A 29 -14.69 6.30 -6.38
CA GLN A 29 -15.79 7.12 -6.88
C GLN A 29 -16.94 6.27 -7.41
N LYS A 30 -16.66 5.05 -7.82
CA LYS A 30 -17.68 4.10 -8.28
C LYS A 30 -18.36 3.36 -7.13
N GLY A 31 -17.99 3.68 -5.90
CA GLY A 31 -18.64 3.11 -4.73
C GLY A 31 -17.93 1.92 -4.11
N HIS A 32 -16.77 1.52 -4.63
CA HIS A 32 -15.98 0.45 -4.03
C HIS A 32 -15.20 0.96 -2.83
N LYS A 33 -15.06 0.14 -1.81
CA LYS A 33 -14.17 0.46 -0.69
C LYS A 33 -12.76 0.08 -1.11
N VAL A 34 -11.89 1.07 -1.20
CA VAL A 34 -10.55 0.92 -1.78
C VAL A 34 -9.47 1.20 -0.74
N LEU A 35 -8.49 0.30 -0.69
CA LEU A 35 -7.26 0.50 0.08
C LEU A 35 -6.10 0.63 -0.91
N LEU A 36 -5.33 1.70 -0.75
CA LEU A 36 -4.10 1.90 -1.50
C LEU A 36 -2.93 1.72 -0.54
N ILE A 37 -2.07 0.74 -0.83
CA ILE A 37 -0.91 0.44 -0.01
C ILE A 37 0.34 0.95 -0.71
N ASP A 38 1.08 1.81 -0.02
CA ASP A 38 2.37 2.31 -0.51
C ASP A 38 3.44 1.32 -0.07
N ALA A 39 4.02 0.60 -1.01
CA ALA A 39 5.05 -0.39 -0.73
C ALA A 39 6.37 -0.03 -1.41
N ASP A 40 6.60 1.25 -1.67
CA ASP A 40 7.81 1.76 -2.30
C ASP A 40 8.56 2.66 -1.32
N PRO A 41 9.38 2.09 -0.44
CA PRO A 41 9.98 2.85 0.66
C PRO A 41 10.93 3.95 0.21
N GLY A 42 11.63 3.78 -0.90
CA GLY A 42 12.64 4.76 -1.33
C GLY A 42 12.04 6.01 -1.94
N LEU A 43 10.91 5.88 -2.59
CA LEU A 43 10.27 6.97 -3.31
C LEU A 43 8.87 7.26 -2.79
N GLY A 44 8.46 6.60 -1.72
CA GLY A 44 7.10 6.64 -1.19
C GLY A 44 6.49 8.03 -1.20
N ALA A 45 5.90 8.41 -2.30
CA ALA A 45 5.36 9.73 -2.49
C ALA A 45 3.84 9.76 -2.49
N LEU A 46 3.19 8.62 -2.22
CA LEU A 46 1.74 8.57 -2.23
C LEU A 46 1.11 9.47 -1.18
N ASP A 47 1.71 9.55 0.00
CA ASP A 47 1.21 10.43 1.05
C ASP A 47 1.30 11.90 0.61
N ILE A 48 2.38 12.28 -0.07
CA ILE A 48 2.54 13.63 -0.60
C ILE A 48 1.56 13.86 -1.75
N MET A 49 1.49 12.93 -2.67
CA MET A 49 0.63 13.02 -3.85
C MET A 49 -0.84 13.14 -3.47
N LEU A 50 -1.25 12.46 -2.41
CA LEU A 50 -2.62 12.51 -1.93
C LEU A 50 -2.87 13.64 -0.92
N GLY A 51 -1.82 14.38 -0.56
CA GLY A 51 -1.93 15.53 0.31
C GLY A 51 -2.14 15.20 1.78
N VAL A 52 -1.69 14.04 2.22
CA VAL A 52 -1.93 13.59 3.59
C VAL A 52 -0.65 13.33 4.39
N GLN A 53 0.51 13.79 3.90
CA GLN A 53 1.78 13.51 4.57
C GLN A 53 1.81 13.97 6.03
N GLU A 54 1.11 15.02 6.37
CA GLU A 54 1.07 15.52 7.74
C GLU A 54 0.25 14.64 8.67
N ARG A 55 -0.56 13.75 8.11
CA ARG A 55 -1.41 12.84 8.87
C ARG A 55 -0.78 11.47 9.09
N VAL A 56 0.40 11.23 8.51
CA VAL A 56 1.07 9.93 8.63
C VAL A 56 1.66 9.81 10.04
N MET A 57 1.12 8.89 10.83
CA MET A 57 1.61 8.61 12.18
C MET A 57 2.24 7.23 12.24
N ASN A 58 1.70 6.28 11.51
CA ASN A 58 2.15 4.90 11.49
C ASN A 58 2.18 4.42 10.05
N THR A 59 2.93 3.34 9.82
CA THR A 59 3.03 2.71 8.52
C THR A 59 2.67 1.23 8.65
N TRP A 60 2.63 0.50 7.52
CA TRP A 60 2.37 -0.93 7.61
C TRP A 60 3.46 -1.68 8.37
N LEU A 61 4.67 -1.12 8.46
CA LEU A 61 5.72 -1.73 9.27
C LEU A 61 5.35 -1.74 10.77
N ASP A 62 4.68 -0.70 11.23
CA ASP A 62 4.22 -0.65 12.62
C ASP A 62 3.20 -1.74 12.92
N ILE A 63 2.42 -2.14 11.91
CA ILE A 63 1.50 -3.27 12.04
C ILE A 63 2.29 -4.57 12.15
N VAL A 64 3.28 -4.76 11.29
CA VAL A 64 4.12 -5.97 11.27
C VAL A 64 4.84 -6.14 12.60
N THR A 65 5.36 -5.05 13.15
CA THR A 65 6.13 -5.09 14.39
C THR A 65 5.27 -4.96 15.65
N ASP A 66 3.95 -4.95 15.46
CA ASP A 66 2.97 -4.89 16.54
C ASP A 66 3.10 -3.61 17.40
N ASN A 67 3.50 -2.52 16.76
CA ASN A 67 3.62 -1.22 17.44
C ASN A 67 2.33 -0.41 17.39
N CYS A 68 1.37 -0.83 16.58
CA CYS A 68 0.06 -0.20 16.56
C CYS A 68 -0.99 -1.19 16.08
N GLU A 69 -2.26 -0.86 16.32
CA GLU A 69 -3.35 -1.62 15.77
C GLU A 69 -3.45 -1.35 14.27
N SER A 70 -3.92 -2.34 13.52
CA SER A 70 -3.95 -2.24 12.05
C SER A 70 -4.71 -1.00 11.57
N GLU A 71 -5.85 -0.71 12.18
CA GLU A 71 -6.65 0.44 11.76
C GLU A 71 -5.98 1.77 12.05
N ASN A 72 -5.07 1.82 13.01
CA ASN A 72 -4.39 3.06 13.36
C ASN A 72 -3.37 3.51 12.33
N ALA A 73 -2.97 2.62 11.43
CA ALA A 73 -2.05 2.97 10.34
C ALA A 73 -2.80 3.49 9.10
N LEU A 74 -4.11 3.30 9.03
CA LEU A 74 -4.89 3.75 7.89
C LEU A 74 -5.14 5.25 7.94
N ILE A 75 -5.09 5.89 6.78
CA ILE A 75 -5.46 7.29 6.62
C ILE A 75 -6.62 7.35 5.63
N GLU A 76 -7.76 7.89 6.06
CA GLU A 76 -8.87 8.10 5.14
C GLU A 76 -8.55 9.31 4.28
N VAL A 77 -8.36 9.08 2.99
CA VAL A 77 -8.00 10.12 2.03
C VAL A 77 -9.26 10.80 1.48
N ALA A 78 -10.27 10.01 1.20
CA ALA A 78 -11.53 10.46 0.65
C ALA A 78 -12.58 9.40 0.96
N GLU A 79 -13.83 9.68 0.60
CA GLU A 79 -14.89 8.69 0.78
C GLU A 79 -14.51 7.40 0.05
N ASN A 80 -14.54 6.29 0.74
CA ASN A 80 -14.21 4.96 0.22
C ASN A 80 -12.75 4.78 -0.18
N LEU A 81 -11.85 5.69 0.18
CA LEU A 81 -10.44 5.57 -0.17
C LEU A 81 -9.57 5.78 1.05
N SER A 82 -8.79 4.76 1.39
CA SER A 82 -7.83 4.81 2.49
C SER A 82 -6.42 4.52 1.97
N LEU A 83 -5.44 5.10 2.63
CA LEU A 83 -4.02 4.87 2.34
C LEU A 83 -3.35 4.18 3.51
N LEU A 84 -2.52 3.18 3.20
CA LEU A 84 -1.63 2.56 4.18
C LEU A 84 -0.20 2.97 3.81
N PRO A 85 0.43 3.84 4.60
CA PRO A 85 1.73 4.40 4.22
C PRO A 85 2.88 3.41 4.34
N SER A 86 3.94 3.69 3.59
CA SER A 86 5.17 2.91 3.58
C SER A 86 6.14 3.38 4.65
N PRO A 87 6.92 2.48 5.26
CA PRO A 87 8.08 2.90 6.05
C PRO A 87 9.15 3.49 5.13
N SER A 88 10.11 4.18 5.73
CA SER A 88 11.19 4.82 4.95
C SER A 88 12.09 3.79 4.28
N VAL A 89 12.34 2.67 4.94
CA VAL A 89 13.11 1.56 4.38
C VAL A 89 12.52 0.26 4.89
N TYR A 90 12.70 -0.82 4.13
CA TYR A 90 12.33 -2.15 4.60
C TYR A 90 13.48 -2.68 5.49
N PRO A 91 13.19 -3.12 6.71
CA PRO A 91 14.18 -3.83 7.49
C PRO A 91 14.58 -5.14 6.80
N GLU A 92 15.80 -5.58 7.04
CA GLU A 92 16.31 -6.80 6.39
C GLU A 92 15.54 -8.06 6.81
N ASP A 93 14.97 -8.05 7.99
CA ASP A 93 14.27 -9.21 8.52
C ASP A 93 12.79 -9.26 8.15
N ILE A 94 12.29 -8.28 7.42
CA ILE A 94 10.89 -8.32 6.95
C ILE A 94 10.77 -9.39 5.86
N THR A 95 9.69 -10.15 5.90
CA THR A 95 9.49 -11.24 4.95
C THR A 95 8.25 -11.00 4.09
N ALA A 96 8.15 -11.78 3.00
CA ALA A 96 6.95 -11.76 2.18
C ALA A 96 5.71 -12.16 2.98
N GLU A 97 5.88 -13.10 3.91
CA GLU A 97 4.77 -13.53 4.76
C GLU A 97 4.30 -12.40 5.67
N ASP A 98 5.23 -11.63 6.23
CA ASP A 98 4.89 -10.51 7.09
C ASP A 98 4.00 -9.50 6.34
N PHE A 99 4.39 -9.14 5.13
CA PHE A 99 3.61 -8.20 4.33
C PHE A 99 2.27 -8.81 3.90
N SER A 100 2.29 -10.09 3.52
CA SER A 100 1.05 -10.80 3.13
C SER A 100 0.05 -10.83 4.27
N ASN A 101 0.52 -10.99 5.50
CA ASN A 101 -0.37 -11.00 6.66
C ASN A 101 -1.03 -9.65 6.87
N VAL A 102 -0.32 -8.56 6.61
CA VAL A 102 -0.90 -7.22 6.68
C VAL A 102 -2.00 -7.07 5.64
N VAL A 103 -1.71 -7.47 4.40
CA VAL A 103 -2.70 -7.37 3.31
C VAL A 103 -3.91 -8.25 3.64
N ALA A 104 -3.68 -9.46 4.13
CA ALA A 104 -4.75 -10.39 4.45
C ALA A 104 -5.67 -9.85 5.55
N TYR A 105 -5.13 -9.10 6.49
CA TYR A 105 -5.93 -8.50 7.54
C TYR A 105 -7.01 -7.58 6.96
N PHE A 106 -6.69 -6.87 5.88
CA PHE A 106 -7.63 -5.93 5.27
C PHE A 106 -8.50 -6.54 4.18
N ASP A 107 -8.29 -7.81 3.85
CA ASP A 107 -8.97 -8.49 2.75
C ASP A 107 -10.50 -8.47 2.91
N ASP A 108 -10.99 -8.54 4.15
CA ASP A 108 -12.41 -8.53 4.45
C ASP A 108 -12.99 -7.12 4.60
N LYS A 109 -12.15 -6.12 4.65
CA LYS A 109 -12.54 -4.76 5.00
C LYS A 109 -12.65 -3.84 3.79
N PHE A 110 -12.11 -4.27 2.67
CA PHE A 110 -12.09 -3.49 1.44
C PHE A 110 -12.52 -4.34 0.25
N ASP A 111 -13.06 -3.69 -0.76
CA ASP A 111 -13.47 -4.38 -1.99
C ASP A 111 -12.28 -4.52 -2.94
N MET A 112 -11.39 -3.56 -2.93
CA MET A 112 -10.21 -3.54 -3.80
C MET A 112 -9.00 -3.06 -3.03
N ILE A 113 -7.85 -3.69 -3.28
CA ILE A 113 -6.58 -3.31 -2.67
C ILE A 113 -5.57 -3.11 -3.79
N PHE A 114 -5.04 -1.90 -3.90
CA PHE A 114 -3.98 -1.58 -4.85
C PHE A 114 -2.66 -1.49 -4.09
N ILE A 115 -1.64 -2.19 -4.58
CA ILE A 115 -0.31 -2.20 -3.97
C ILE A 115 0.66 -1.50 -4.92
N ASP A 116 1.17 -0.35 -4.51
CA ASP A 116 2.14 0.42 -5.29
C ASP A 116 3.54 -0.04 -4.90
N ALA A 117 4.12 -0.93 -5.70
CA ALA A 117 5.37 -1.60 -5.38
C ALA A 117 6.58 -0.87 -5.93
N SER A 118 7.74 -1.11 -5.32
CA SER A 118 9.00 -0.56 -5.81
C SER A 118 9.31 -1.06 -7.20
N ALA A 119 10.01 -0.23 -7.96
CA ALA A 119 10.50 -0.63 -9.27
C ALA A 119 11.69 -1.58 -9.12
N GLY A 120 11.89 -2.40 -10.13
CA GLY A 120 13.04 -3.28 -10.21
C GLY A 120 12.77 -4.68 -9.67
N ILE A 121 13.79 -5.52 -9.77
CA ILE A 121 13.73 -6.91 -9.30
C ILE A 121 14.54 -6.98 -8.03
N ASP A 122 13.88 -6.84 -6.90
CA ASP A 122 14.53 -6.90 -5.61
C ASP A 122 13.63 -7.57 -4.59
N LYS A 123 14.09 -7.65 -3.36
CA LYS A 123 13.36 -8.24 -2.26
C LYS A 123 12.00 -7.56 -2.05
N ASN A 124 11.94 -6.26 -2.23
CA ASN A 124 10.71 -5.50 -2.02
C ASN A 124 9.63 -5.91 -3.02
N LEU A 125 10.02 -6.09 -4.29
CA LEU A 125 9.08 -6.52 -5.31
C LEU A 125 8.59 -7.94 -5.05
N GLU A 126 9.47 -8.83 -4.63
CA GLU A 126 9.09 -10.20 -4.29
C GLU A 126 8.08 -10.24 -3.15
N ILE A 127 8.31 -9.42 -2.13
CA ILE A 127 7.42 -9.34 -0.98
C ILE A 127 6.02 -8.90 -1.41
N THR A 128 5.95 -7.83 -2.19
CA THR A 128 4.67 -7.26 -2.60
C THR A 128 3.94 -8.12 -3.62
N ALA A 129 4.67 -8.72 -4.55
CA ALA A 129 4.06 -9.60 -5.54
C ALA A 129 3.43 -10.83 -4.89
N SER A 130 4.10 -11.40 -3.90
CA SER A 130 3.57 -12.53 -3.17
C SER A 130 2.24 -12.20 -2.50
N ALA A 131 2.12 -11.00 -1.93
CA ALA A 131 0.88 -10.58 -1.30
C ALA A 131 -0.26 -10.42 -2.30
N ALA A 132 0.02 -9.91 -3.49
CA ALA A 132 -1.00 -9.67 -4.50
C ALA A 132 -1.54 -10.97 -5.12
N GLU A 133 -0.75 -12.03 -5.10
CA GLU A 133 -1.15 -13.31 -5.67
C GLU A 133 -2.09 -14.13 -4.79
N ARG A 134 -2.28 -13.73 -3.56
CA ARG A 134 -3.08 -14.50 -2.60
C ARG A 134 -4.52 -14.07 -2.51
#